data_5f37264bd749f177557fe8dfbd8ee92c
#
_entry.id   5f37264bd749f177557fe8dfbd8ee92c
#
_cell.length_a   1.000
_cell.length_b   1.000
_cell.length_c   1.000
_cell.angle_alpha   90.00
_cell.angle_beta   90.00
_cell.angle_gamma   90.00
#
_symmetry.space_group_name_H-M   'P 1'
#
loop_
_entity.id
_entity.type
_entity.pdbx_description
1 polymer ?
#
loop_
_entity_poly.entity_id
_entity_poly.type
_entity_poly.pdbx_seq_one_letter_code
_entity_poly.pdbx_strand_id
1 'polypeptide(L)'
;RLDHFLTDWSKPIRSALADGTNWQGVVLDIRQNIGGMTAFAAKVAELFFDGEFSGCQKWTRLSRGVDLASGSQIIDMTPEELEELGVDEGDKRCLDTLKGRNFENYTDRFGEIGQKAVYSGPLTLLISPDTVSAAEDFTAMFRSNRRAWLLGMPTRGTTGTPLLERLPGGGSIRVVSVGYRLLDGTEFIGRGIRPDQWSQPDPAEWFAGKDKALQLALERFRTGVKPLG
;
A
#
# COMPACT_ATOMS: atom_id res chain seq x y z
N ARG A 1 9.63 -3.87 10.63
CA ARG A 1 8.27 -4.34 10.33
C ARG A 1 7.31 -3.16 10.40
N LEU A 2 6.36 -3.09 9.47
CA LEU A 2 5.31 -2.07 9.39
C LEU A 2 3.96 -2.75 9.59
N ASP A 3 3.29 -2.46 10.70
CA ASP A 3 2.04 -3.14 11.08
C ASP A 3 0.77 -2.37 10.65
N HIS A 4 0.91 -1.10 10.29
CA HIS A 4 -0.19 -0.24 9.80
C HIS A 4 0.33 1.01 9.07
N PHE A 5 -0.58 1.70 8.36
CA PHE A 5 -0.38 3.02 7.77
C PHE A 5 -1.35 4.06 8.38
N LEU A 6 -1.54 4.02 9.70
CA LEU A 6 -2.34 5.01 10.44
C LEU A 6 -1.51 6.24 10.84
N THR A 7 -0.19 6.17 10.70
CA THR A 7 0.77 7.24 10.98
C THR A 7 1.83 7.29 9.89
N ASP A 8 2.51 8.43 9.75
CA ASP A 8 3.62 8.59 8.81
C ASP A 8 4.90 7.92 9.34
N TRP A 9 5.28 6.80 8.72
CA TRP A 9 6.50 6.06 8.99
C TRP A 9 7.69 6.52 8.13
N SER A 10 7.51 7.47 7.20
CA SER A 10 8.56 7.88 6.28
C SER A 10 9.77 8.49 6.99
N LYS A 11 9.55 9.32 8.01
CA LYS A 11 10.64 9.99 8.76
C LYS A 11 11.57 8.99 9.46
N PRO A 12 11.08 8.07 10.33
CA PRO A 12 11.96 7.11 11.00
C PRO A 12 12.61 6.12 10.02
N ILE A 13 11.92 5.71 8.95
CA ILE A 13 12.50 4.83 7.93
C ILE A 13 13.59 5.56 7.15
N ARG A 14 13.37 6.82 6.76
CA ARG A 14 14.38 7.67 6.10
C ARG A 14 15.65 7.76 6.94
N SER A 15 15.52 8.03 8.24
CA SER A 15 16.66 8.08 9.14
C SER A 15 17.41 6.75 9.18
N ALA A 16 16.70 5.64 9.35
CA ALA A 16 17.32 4.32 9.37
C ALA A 16 18.02 3.97 8.05
N LEU A 17 17.45 4.36 6.90
CA LEU A 17 18.06 4.14 5.58
C LEU A 17 19.30 5.03 5.36
N ALA A 18 19.31 6.26 5.88
CA ALA A 18 20.43 7.19 5.76
C ALA A 18 21.63 6.76 6.62
N ASP A 19 21.39 6.13 7.77
CA ASP A 19 22.44 5.62 8.66
C ASP A 19 23.09 4.34 8.12
N GLY A 20 22.45 3.67 7.15
CA GLY A 20 22.90 2.40 6.58
C GLY A 20 23.88 2.56 5.43
N THR A 21 25.18 2.35 5.68
CA THR A 21 26.20 2.23 4.62
C THR A 21 26.45 0.75 4.32
N ASN A 22 26.52 0.39 3.02
CA ASN A 22 26.82 -0.97 2.55
C ASN A 22 25.78 -2.05 2.84
N TRP A 23 24.50 -1.72 2.88
CA TRP A 23 23.44 -2.71 3.02
C TRP A 23 23.34 -3.58 1.75
N GLN A 24 23.34 -4.89 1.93
CA GLN A 24 23.16 -5.86 0.84
C GLN A 24 21.71 -5.87 0.32
N GLY A 25 20.76 -5.43 1.13
CA GLY A 25 19.36 -5.35 0.79
C GLY A 25 18.50 -4.88 1.96
N VAL A 26 17.26 -4.51 1.66
CA VAL A 26 16.25 -4.10 2.64
C VAL A 26 15.06 -5.05 2.57
N VAL A 27 14.58 -5.50 3.72
CA VAL A 27 13.32 -6.24 3.85
C VAL A 27 12.29 -5.35 4.51
N LEU A 28 11.18 -5.08 3.83
CA LEU A 28 9.99 -4.47 4.42
C LEU A 28 8.98 -5.57 4.75
N ASP A 29 8.78 -5.82 6.02
CA ASP A 29 7.80 -6.80 6.49
C ASP A 29 6.46 -6.11 6.73
N ILE A 30 5.50 -6.38 5.86
CA ILE A 30 4.12 -5.89 5.93
C ILE A 30 3.10 -7.02 6.05
N ARG A 31 3.56 -8.22 6.45
CA ARG A 31 2.69 -9.40 6.57
C ARG A 31 1.52 -9.26 7.54
N GLN A 32 1.61 -8.35 8.49
CA GLN A 32 0.53 -8.10 9.46
C GLN A 32 -0.03 -6.67 9.34
N ASN A 33 0.23 -6.01 8.22
CA ASN A 33 -0.22 -4.64 8.00
C ASN A 33 -1.68 -4.62 7.57
N ILE A 34 -2.53 -4.15 8.46
CA ILE A 34 -3.98 -4.07 8.27
C ILE A 34 -4.44 -2.86 7.44
N GLY A 35 -3.51 -2.08 6.92
CA GLY A 35 -3.81 -0.89 6.11
C GLY A 35 -3.80 0.40 6.92
N GLY A 36 -4.60 1.36 6.49
CA GLY A 36 -4.68 2.72 7.00
C GLY A 36 -4.86 3.71 5.85
N MET A 37 -4.09 4.80 5.84
CA MET A 37 -4.14 5.83 4.80
C MET A 37 -3.16 5.51 3.67
N THR A 38 -3.64 5.44 2.44
CA THR A 38 -2.79 5.22 1.25
C THR A 38 -1.75 6.33 1.09
N ALA A 39 -2.06 7.56 1.50
CA ALA A 39 -1.11 8.67 1.47
C ALA A 39 0.11 8.42 2.38
N PHE A 40 -0.07 7.89 3.59
CA PHE A 40 1.06 7.53 4.44
C PHE A 40 1.85 6.34 3.89
N ALA A 41 1.17 5.38 3.24
CA ALA A 41 1.83 4.30 2.52
C ALA A 41 2.68 4.85 1.36
N ALA A 42 2.16 5.81 0.60
CA ALA A 42 2.88 6.48 -0.49
C ALA A 42 4.13 7.22 0.00
N LYS A 43 4.05 7.99 1.09
CA LYS A 43 5.22 8.66 1.69
C LYS A 43 6.35 7.68 2.06
N VAL A 44 6.00 6.49 2.52
CA VAL A 44 7.00 5.42 2.76
C VAL A 44 7.53 4.88 1.43
N ALA A 45 6.67 4.66 0.44
CA ALA A 45 7.09 4.16 -0.87
C ALA A 45 8.06 5.13 -1.58
N GLU A 46 7.84 6.44 -1.48
CA GLU A 46 8.68 7.50 -2.03
C GLU A 46 10.16 7.39 -1.64
N LEU A 47 10.47 6.76 -0.53
CA LEU A 47 11.86 6.52 -0.12
C LEU A 47 12.61 5.55 -1.03
N PHE A 48 11.89 4.81 -1.88
CA PHE A 48 12.40 3.72 -2.71
C PHE A 48 12.26 3.99 -4.21
N PHE A 49 11.68 5.11 -4.62
CA PHE A 49 11.46 5.45 -6.03
C PHE A 49 12.18 6.74 -6.42
N ASP A 50 12.72 6.77 -7.64
CA ASP A 50 13.19 7.99 -8.28
C ASP A 50 12.04 8.62 -9.06
N GLY A 51 11.72 9.89 -8.78
CA GLY A 51 10.66 10.63 -9.44
C GLY A 51 9.26 10.09 -9.19
N GLU A 52 8.34 10.39 -10.12
CA GLU A 52 6.97 9.92 -10.04
C GLU A 52 6.88 8.41 -10.27
N PHE A 53 5.98 7.77 -9.55
CA PHE A 53 5.63 6.36 -9.73
C PHE A 53 4.13 6.15 -9.63
N SER A 54 3.65 5.09 -10.23
CA SER A 54 2.22 4.79 -10.28
C SER A 54 1.83 3.75 -9.24
N GLY A 55 0.64 3.91 -8.67
CA GLY A 55 0.01 2.93 -7.79
C GLY A 55 -0.85 1.93 -8.57
N CYS A 56 -2.14 1.87 -8.19
CA CYS A 56 -3.13 1.07 -8.88
C CYS A 56 -3.84 1.86 -9.98
N GLN A 57 -4.39 1.14 -10.95
CA GLN A 57 -5.51 1.68 -11.71
C GLN A 57 -6.77 1.53 -10.87
N LYS A 58 -7.53 2.59 -10.77
CA LYS A 58 -8.79 2.64 -10.03
C LYS A 58 -9.95 2.96 -10.98
N TRP A 59 -11.10 2.46 -10.65
CA TRP A 59 -12.33 2.79 -11.35
C TRP A 59 -13.49 2.86 -10.37
N THR A 60 -14.38 3.81 -10.57
CA THR A 60 -15.54 3.97 -9.73
C THR A 60 -16.72 4.55 -10.50
N ARG A 61 -17.92 4.27 -10.00
CA ARG A 61 -19.12 5.02 -10.41
C ARG A 61 -19.11 6.32 -9.61
N LEU A 62 -19.05 7.46 -10.32
CA LEU A 62 -19.21 8.75 -9.67
C LEU A 62 -20.61 8.87 -9.08
N SER A 63 -20.68 8.92 -7.79
CA SER A 63 -21.94 8.98 -7.04
C SER A 63 -21.71 9.63 -5.68
N ARG A 64 -22.77 10.11 -5.07
CA ARG A 64 -22.72 10.65 -3.72
C ARG A 64 -22.08 9.65 -2.70
N GLY A 65 -22.25 8.35 -2.93
CA GLY A 65 -21.64 7.32 -2.07
C GLY A 65 -20.11 7.33 -2.10
N VAL A 66 -19.51 7.59 -3.27
CA VAL A 66 -18.04 7.70 -3.40
C VAL A 66 -17.52 8.91 -2.62
N ASP A 67 -18.21 10.05 -2.77
CA ASP A 67 -17.82 11.28 -2.07
C ASP A 67 -17.94 11.14 -0.57
N LEU A 68 -19.02 10.55 -0.09
CA LEU A 68 -19.20 10.26 1.32
C LEU A 68 -18.13 9.30 1.84
N ALA A 69 -17.73 8.31 1.03
CA ALA A 69 -16.68 7.37 1.40
C ALA A 69 -15.30 8.04 1.49
N SER A 70 -14.95 8.87 0.53
CA SER A 70 -13.68 9.61 0.52
C SER A 70 -13.66 10.69 1.60
N GLY A 71 -14.72 11.50 1.68
CA GLY A 71 -14.86 12.54 2.69
C GLY A 71 -14.89 12.02 4.13
N SER A 72 -15.46 10.83 4.36
CA SER A 72 -15.49 10.23 5.71
C SER A 72 -14.13 9.83 6.25
N GLN A 73 -13.12 9.71 5.39
CA GLN A 73 -11.75 9.40 5.81
C GLN A 73 -11.01 10.62 6.36
N ILE A 74 -11.45 11.81 6.00
CA ILE A 74 -10.77 13.08 6.33
C ILE A 74 -11.63 14.02 7.19
N ILE A 75 -12.90 13.67 7.45
CA ILE A 75 -13.87 14.58 8.09
C ILE A 75 -13.49 14.96 9.53
N ASP A 76 -12.83 14.07 10.24
CA ASP A 76 -12.42 14.26 11.64
C ASP A 76 -10.95 14.69 11.77
N MET A 77 -10.26 14.96 10.65
CA MET A 77 -8.86 15.40 10.65
C MET A 77 -8.74 16.89 10.94
N THR A 78 -7.70 17.24 11.69
CA THR A 78 -7.32 18.64 11.91
C THR A 78 -6.74 19.27 10.67
N PRO A 79 -6.70 20.62 10.55
CA PRO A 79 -6.05 21.28 9.42
C PRO A 79 -4.58 20.86 9.23
N GLU A 80 -3.86 20.64 10.32
CA GLU A 80 -2.46 20.22 10.32
C GLU A 80 -2.30 18.79 9.77
N GLU A 81 -3.21 17.87 10.16
CA GLU A 81 -3.23 16.49 9.64
C GLU A 81 -3.57 16.45 8.15
N LEU A 82 -4.50 17.31 7.69
CA LEU A 82 -4.85 17.44 6.28
C LEU A 82 -3.67 17.98 5.46
N GLU A 83 -2.93 18.95 5.97
CA GLU A 83 -1.73 19.48 5.33
C GLU A 83 -0.62 18.41 5.28
N GLU A 84 -0.39 17.67 6.36
CA GLU A 84 0.58 16.57 6.39
C GLU A 84 0.22 15.44 5.43
N LEU A 85 -1.08 15.18 5.24
CA LEU A 85 -1.60 14.20 4.30
C LEU A 85 -1.41 14.63 2.85
N GLY A 86 -1.31 15.95 2.59
CA GLY A 86 -1.22 16.50 1.24
C GLY A 86 -2.56 16.45 0.49
N VAL A 87 -3.67 16.71 1.19
CA VAL A 87 -5.04 16.72 0.64
C VAL A 87 -5.18 17.83 -0.39
N ASP A 88 -5.53 17.48 -1.61
CA ASP A 88 -5.70 18.41 -2.72
C ASP A 88 -7.13 18.95 -2.87
N GLU A 89 -7.34 19.83 -3.87
CA GLU A 89 -8.66 20.40 -4.17
C GLU A 89 -9.66 19.32 -4.67
N GLY A 90 -9.17 18.19 -5.19
CA GLY A 90 -9.99 17.05 -5.57
C GLY A 90 -10.57 16.34 -4.35
N ASP A 91 -9.75 16.15 -3.33
CA ASP A 91 -10.15 15.56 -2.06
C ASP A 91 -11.15 16.47 -1.33
N LYS A 92 -10.92 17.79 -1.36
CA LYS A 92 -11.88 18.78 -0.81
C LYS A 92 -13.23 18.74 -1.52
N ARG A 93 -13.26 18.55 -2.85
CA ARG A 93 -14.48 18.36 -3.60
C ARG A 93 -15.24 17.09 -3.22
N CYS A 94 -14.59 16.10 -2.64
CA CYS A 94 -15.26 14.93 -2.06
C CYS A 94 -16.15 15.28 -0.87
N LEU A 95 -15.98 16.44 -0.27
CA LEU A 95 -16.88 17.00 0.75
C LEU A 95 -18.08 17.72 0.12
N ASP A 96 -17.98 18.15 -1.14
CA ASP A 96 -19.02 18.84 -1.88
C ASP A 96 -19.82 17.85 -2.77
N THR A 97 -21.08 18.09 -2.93
CA THR A 97 -22.03 17.17 -3.60
C THR A 97 -21.67 16.94 -5.06
N LEU A 98 -21.26 15.74 -5.46
CA LEU A 98 -20.97 15.40 -6.84
C LEU A 98 -22.23 15.16 -7.67
N LYS A 99 -22.19 15.67 -8.89
CA LYS A 99 -23.18 15.42 -9.93
C LYS A 99 -22.85 14.09 -10.60
N GLY A 100 -23.76 13.13 -10.54
CA GLY A 100 -23.58 11.78 -11.03
C GLY A 100 -23.11 11.69 -12.48
N ARG A 101 -21.90 11.15 -12.68
CA ARG A 101 -21.40 10.63 -13.97
C ARG A 101 -21.32 9.12 -13.89
N ASN A 102 -21.24 8.43 -15.04
CA ASN A 102 -21.36 6.97 -15.05
C ASN A 102 -20.18 6.25 -14.40
N PHE A 103 -18.96 6.44 -14.91
CA PHE A 103 -17.73 5.85 -14.36
C PHE A 103 -16.54 6.76 -14.65
N GLU A 104 -15.56 6.72 -13.77
CA GLU A 104 -14.26 7.31 -13.99
C GLU A 104 -13.17 6.25 -13.79
N ASN A 105 -12.17 6.28 -14.67
CA ASN A 105 -10.96 5.46 -14.53
C ASN A 105 -9.78 6.41 -14.33
N TYR A 106 -8.97 6.14 -13.32
CA TYR A 106 -7.78 6.91 -13.06
C TYR A 106 -6.66 6.02 -12.50
N THR A 107 -5.44 6.52 -12.56
CA THR A 107 -4.28 5.85 -12.00
C THR A 107 -3.66 6.79 -10.98
N ASP A 108 -3.49 6.33 -9.76
CA ASP A 108 -2.77 7.08 -8.74
C ASP A 108 -1.32 7.31 -9.17
N ARG A 109 -0.83 8.53 -8.96
CA ARG A 109 0.56 8.91 -9.13
C ARG A 109 1.07 9.51 -7.83
N PHE A 110 2.28 9.15 -7.48
CA PHE A 110 2.95 9.56 -6.25
C PHE A 110 4.37 10.01 -6.56
N GLY A 111 5.01 10.68 -5.60
CA GLY A 111 6.34 11.25 -5.74
C GLY A 111 6.34 12.55 -6.55
N GLU A 112 7.50 13.19 -6.62
CA GLU A 112 7.69 14.46 -7.30
C GLU A 112 8.72 14.34 -8.43
N ILE A 113 8.55 15.14 -9.49
CA ILE A 113 9.53 15.21 -10.58
C ILE A 113 10.90 15.65 -10.02
N GLY A 114 11.92 14.83 -10.27
CA GLY A 114 13.27 15.10 -9.79
C GLY A 114 13.58 14.57 -8.38
N GLN A 115 12.59 14.03 -7.66
CA GLN A 115 12.81 13.31 -6.40
C GLN A 115 13.82 12.18 -6.59
N LYS A 116 14.66 11.96 -5.59
CA LYS A 116 15.59 10.83 -5.54
C LYS A 116 15.23 9.87 -4.45
N ALA A 117 15.28 8.58 -4.77
CA ALA A 117 15.14 7.52 -3.78
C ALA A 117 16.21 7.66 -2.68
N VAL A 118 15.82 7.44 -1.45
CA VAL A 118 16.78 7.31 -0.33
C VAL A 118 17.51 5.98 -0.41
N TYR A 119 16.84 4.97 -0.95
CA TYR A 119 17.41 3.64 -1.14
C TYR A 119 17.00 3.04 -2.50
N SER A 120 17.99 2.79 -3.35
CA SER A 120 17.81 2.20 -4.70
C SER A 120 18.31 0.75 -4.79
N GLY A 121 18.81 0.18 -3.70
CA GLY A 121 19.35 -1.18 -3.67
C GLY A 121 18.27 -2.28 -3.71
N PRO A 122 18.69 -3.56 -3.54
CA PRO A 122 17.77 -4.69 -3.54
C PRO A 122 16.71 -4.59 -2.42
N LEU A 123 15.45 -4.83 -2.77
CA LEU A 123 14.31 -4.68 -1.87
C LEU A 123 13.40 -5.91 -1.95
N THR A 124 13.00 -6.42 -0.79
CA THR A 124 12.00 -7.49 -0.67
C THR A 124 10.85 -7.02 0.22
N LEU A 125 9.62 -7.21 -0.25
CA LEU A 125 8.42 -7.09 0.56
C LEU A 125 7.95 -8.47 1.02
N LEU A 126 7.80 -8.66 2.33
CA LEU A 126 7.12 -9.83 2.88
C LEU A 126 5.62 -9.53 3.00
N ILE A 127 4.80 -10.33 2.32
CA ILE A 127 3.35 -10.20 2.23
C ILE A 127 2.63 -11.45 2.70
N SER A 128 1.38 -11.29 3.14
CA SER A 128 0.53 -12.41 3.60
C SER A 128 -0.96 -12.09 3.42
N PRO A 129 -1.87 -13.03 3.72
CA PRO A 129 -3.31 -12.75 3.76
C PRO A 129 -3.74 -11.68 4.78
N ASP A 130 -2.86 -11.28 5.69
CA ASP A 130 -3.13 -10.18 6.62
C ASP A 130 -2.51 -8.85 6.17
N THR A 131 -1.95 -8.80 4.96
CA THR A 131 -1.65 -7.57 4.23
C THR A 131 -2.95 -7.08 3.60
N VAL A 132 -3.51 -5.97 4.10
CA VAL A 132 -4.90 -5.55 3.85
C VAL A 132 -4.99 -4.06 3.47
N SER A 133 -5.94 -3.69 2.60
CA SER A 133 -6.32 -2.29 2.33
C SER A 133 -5.11 -1.44 1.85
N ALA A 134 -4.80 -0.31 2.47
CA ALA A 134 -3.67 0.54 2.09
C ALA A 134 -2.31 -0.20 2.03
N ALA A 135 -2.16 -1.34 2.74
CA ALA A 135 -0.99 -2.20 2.58
C ALA A 135 -1.00 -2.97 1.25
N GLU A 136 -2.17 -3.24 0.67
CA GLU A 136 -2.28 -3.78 -0.68
C GLU A 136 -2.00 -2.70 -1.73
N ASP A 137 -2.45 -1.44 -1.50
CA ASP A 137 -2.10 -0.31 -2.35
C ASP A 137 -0.58 -0.10 -2.37
N PHE A 138 0.07 -0.15 -1.20
CA PHE A 138 1.52 -0.14 -1.06
C PHE A 138 2.19 -1.28 -1.82
N THR A 139 1.69 -2.51 -1.67
CA THR A 139 2.20 -3.67 -2.41
C THR A 139 2.07 -3.47 -3.92
N ALA A 140 0.94 -2.90 -4.37
CA ALA A 140 0.68 -2.64 -5.79
C ALA A 140 1.63 -1.58 -6.38
N MET A 141 2.02 -0.55 -5.61
CA MET A 141 3.04 0.43 -6.03
C MET A 141 4.35 -0.28 -6.40
N PHE A 142 4.82 -1.17 -5.54
CA PHE A 142 6.06 -1.91 -5.79
C PHE A 142 5.91 -2.98 -6.88
N ARG A 143 4.77 -3.67 -6.93
CA ARG A 143 4.49 -4.68 -7.96
C ARG A 143 4.41 -4.05 -9.35
N SER A 144 3.62 -2.98 -9.51
CA SER A 144 3.37 -2.34 -10.79
C SER A 144 4.62 -1.71 -11.39
N ASN A 145 5.52 -1.21 -10.55
CA ASN A 145 6.78 -0.59 -10.97
C ASN A 145 7.99 -1.55 -10.88
N ARG A 146 7.78 -2.82 -10.58
CA ARG A 146 8.83 -3.85 -10.44
C ARG A 146 9.98 -3.45 -9.51
N ARG A 147 9.68 -2.68 -8.47
CA ARG A 147 10.70 -2.11 -7.58
C ARG A 147 11.16 -3.06 -6.48
N ALA A 148 10.31 -3.99 -6.08
CA ALA A 148 10.60 -4.95 -5.02
C ALA A 148 10.24 -6.36 -5.43
N TRP A 149 10.91 -7.34 -4.81
CA TRP A 149 10.56 -8.73 -4.91
C TRP A 149 9.54 -9.09 -3.82
N LEU A 150 8.40 -9.62 -4.22
CA LEU A 150 7.32 -9.99 -3.32
C LEU A 150 7.49 -11.43 -2.87
N LEU A 151 7.53 -11.66 -1.57
CA LEU A 151 7.76 -12.97 -0.97
C LEU A 151 6.73 -13.27 0.12
N GLY A 152 6.19 -14.47 0.13
CA GLY A 152 5.21 -14.91 1.13
C GLY A 152 3.97 -15.55 0.52
N MET A 153 2.80 -15.15 0.97
CA MET A 153 1.51 -15.57 0.46
C MET A 153 0.74 -14.38 -0.14
N PRO A 154 -0.27 -14.60 -1.00
CA PRO A 154 -1.07 -13.51 -1.55
C PRO A 154 -1.65 -12.61 -0.46
N THR A 155 -1.81 -11.32 -0.78
CA THR A 155 -2.51 -10.36 0.09
C THR A 155 -4.00 -10.72 0.20
N ARG A 156 -4.76 -9.97 1.02
CA ARG A 156 -6.18 -10.25 1.27
C ARG A 156 -7.08 -10.06 0.05
N GLY A 157 -6.82 -9.05 -0.77
CA GLY A 157 -7.72 -8.66 -1.86
C GLY A 157 -8.90 -7.81 -1.39
N THR A 158 -8.71 -6.91 -0.43
CA THR A 158 -9.78 -6.16 0.23
C THR A 158 -9.51 -4.66 0.35
N THR A 159 -8.87 -4.04 -0.62
CA THR A 159 -8.83 -2.58 -0.70
C THR A 159 -10.07 -2.04 -1.41
N GLY A 160 -10.36 -0.74 -1.36
CA GLY A 160 -11.46 -0.16 -2.13
C GLY A 160 -12.20 1.03 -1.52
N THR A 161 -11.57 1.84 -0.68
CA THR A 161 -12.16 3.07 -0.11
C THR A 161 -13.59 2.82 0.40
N PRO A 162 -13.79 2.11 1.52
CA PRO A 162 -15.11 1.68 1.93
C PRO A 162 -15.97 2.83 2.49
N LEU A 163 -17.21 2.90 2.03
CA LEU A 163 -18.25 3.67 2.70
C LEU A 163 -18.71 2.89 3.93
N LEU A 164 -18.76 3.55 5.07
CA LEU A 164 -19.30 2.99 6.32
C LEU A 164 -20.75 3.45 6.48
N GLU A 165 -21.69 2.52 6.42
CA GLU A 165 -23.10 2.77 6.69
C GLU A 165 -23.53 2.19 8.04
N ARG A 166 -24.27 2.98 8.81
CA ARG A 166 -24.86 2.54 10.07
C ARG A 166 -26.21 1.88 9.82
N LEU A 167 -26.39 0.72 10.43
CA LEU A 167 -27.64 -0.03 10.32
C LEU A 167 -28.54 0.23 11.51
N PRO A 168 -29.88 0.10 11.35
CA PRO A 168 -30.81 0.08 12.47
C PRO A 168 -30.41 -1.00 13.49
N GLY A 169 -30.42 -0.67 14.77
CA GLY A 169 -29.99 -1.57 15.84
C GLY A 169 -28.51 -1.47 16.24
N GLY A 170 -27.77 -0.48 15.69
CA GLY A 170 -26.40 -0.14 16.12
C GLY A 170 -25.30 -0.91 15.40
N GLY A 171 -25.64 -1.75 14.42
CA GLY A 171 -24.65 -2.39 13.53
C GLY A 171 -24.12 -1.44 12.48
N SER A 172 -23.08 -1.87 11.74
CA SER A 172 -22.57 -1.15 10.56
C SER A 172 -22.20 -2.10 9.44
N ILE A 173 -22.23 -1.59 8.21
CA ILE A 173 -21.76 -2.28 7.02
C ILE A 173 -20.72 -1.43 6.30
N ARG A 174 -19.67 -2.06 5.78
CA ARG A 174 -18.68 -1.42 4.90
C ARG A 174 -18.94 -1.85 3.47
N VAL A 175 -19.15 -0.88 2.58
CA VAL A 175 -19.40 -1.11 1.16
C VAL A 175 -18.24 -0.54 0.36
N VAL A 176 -17.58 -1.39 -0.43
CA VAL A 176 -16.49 -0.96 -1.32
C VAL A 176 -17.05 0.02 -2.38
N SER A 177 -16.40 1.15 -2.56
CA SER A 177 -16.82 2.20 -3.50
C SER A 177 -15.93 2.32 -4.72
N VAL A 178 -14.70 1.78 -4.68
CA VAL A 178 -13.70 1.88 -5.74
C VAL A 178 -13.15 0.51 -6.09
N GLY A 179 -13.11 0.18 -7.37
CA GLY A 179 -12.44 -1.01 -7.89
C GLY A 179 -10.95 -0.74 -8.14
N TYR A 180 -10.12 -1.75 -7.94
CA TYR A 180 -8.66 -1.66 -8.05
C TYR A 180 -8.11 -2.78 -8.93
N ARG A 181 -7.11 -2.44 -9.76
CA ARG A 181 -6.31 -3.38 -10.53
C ARG A 181 -4.86 -2.89 -10.65
N LEU A 182 -3.94 -3.79 -10.89
CA LEU A 182 -2.55 -3.46 -11.19
C LEU A 182 -2.45 -2.72 -12.53
N LEU A 183 -1.30 -2.10 -12.82
CA LEU A 183 -1.09 -1.36 -14.08
C LEU A 183 -1.15 -2.27 -15.32
N ASP A 184 -0.85 -3.56 -15.17
CA ASP A 184 -0.99 -4.56 -16.23
C ASP A 184 -2.43 -5.04 -16.46
N GLY A 185 -3.40 -4.47 -15.73
CA GLY A 185 -4.80 -4.83 -15.79
C GLY A 185 -5.21 -5.99 -14.88
N THR A 186 -4.28 -6.61 -14.15
CA THR A 186 -4.58 -7.73 -13.25
C THR A 186 -5.49 -7.26 -12.10
N GLU A 187 -6.66 -7.85 -12.01
CA GLU A 187 -7.58 -7.64 -10.88
C GLU A 187 -7.13 -8.46 -9.67
N PHE A 188 -6.96 -7.81 -8.53
CA PHE A 188 -6.56 -8.46 -7.30
C PHE A 188 -7.62 -8.41 -6.18
N ILE A 189 -8.70 -7.64 -6.35
CA ILE A 189 -9.82 -7.64 -5.42
C ILE A 189 -10.45 -9.05 -5.34
N GLY A 190 -10.60 -9.57 -4.13
CA GLY A 190 -11.09 -10.93 -3.86
C GLY A 190 -10.07 -12.05 -4.08
N ARG A 191 -8.87 -11.74 -4.59
CA ARG A 191 -7.82 -12.73 -4.91
C ARG A 191 -6.48 -12.45 -4.24
N GLY A 192 -6.21 -11.18 -3.93
CA GLY A 192 -4.93 -10.68 -3.43
C GLY A 192 -3.86 -10.52 -4.51
N ILE A 193 -2.84 -9.73 -4.19
CA ILE A 193 -1.64 -9.57 -5.02
C ILE A 193 -0.74 -10.78 -4.77
N ARG A 194 -0.40 -11.52 -5.82
CA ARG A 194 0.42 -12.72 -5.71
C ARG A 194 1.89 -12.37 -5.49
N PRO A 195 2.61 -13.12 -4.62
CA PRO A 195 4.05 -12.98 -4.49
C PRO A 195 4.79 -13.51 -5.73
N ASP A 196 6.03 -13.06 -5.91
CA ASP A 196 6.96 -13.62 -6.90
C ASP A 196 7.47 -14.98 -6.44
N GLN A 197 7.62 -15.17 -5.13
CA GLN A 197 7.94 -16.47 -4.54
C GLN A 197 6.98 -16.77 -3.40
N TRP A 198 6.36 -17.95 -3.50
CA TRP A 198 5.50 -18.48 -2.43
C TRP A 198 6.33 -18.93 -1.24
N SER A 199 5.94 -18.52 -0.05
CA SER A 199 6.49 -19.01 1.21
C SER A 199 5.39 -18.99 2.27
N GLN A 200 4.86 -20.16 2.56
CA GLN A 200 3.90 -20.35 3.66
C GLN A 200 4.66 -20.69 4.94
N PRO A 201 4.31 -20.10 6.08
CA PRO A 201 4.87 -20.50 7.37
C PRO A 201 4.56 -21.97 7.67
N ASP A 202 5.57 -22.72 8.09
CA ASP A 202 5.37 -24.00 8.75
C ASP A 202 5.11 -23.74 10.23
N PRO A 203 4.01 -24.23 10.81
CA PRO A 203 3.70 -23.99 12.21
C PRO A 203 4.80 -24.44 13.18
N ALA A 204 5.39 -25.62 12.94
CA ALA A 204 6.44 -26.14 13.80
C ALA A 204 7.72 -25.28 13.73
N GLU A 205 8.10 -24.86 12.55
CA GLU A 205 9.25 -23.93 12.36
C GLU A 205 8.97 -22.57 13.00
N TRP A 206 7.75 -22.05 12.83
CA TRP A 206 7.33 -20.78 13.40
C TRP A 206 7.40 -20.78 14.93
N PHE A 207 6.85 -21.82 15.59
CA PHE A 207 6.95 -21.98 17.03
C PHE A 207 8.39 -22.22 17.52
N ALA A 208 9.27 -22.73 16.66
CA ALA A 208 10.71 -22.83 16.92
C ALA A 208 11.48 -21.52 16.66
N GLY A 209 10.78 -20.41 16.37
CA GLY A 209 11.37 -19.09 16.10
C GLY A 209 12.03 -18.97 14.71
N LYS A 210 11.71 -19.87 13.78
CA LYS A 210 12.25 -19.84 12.41
C LYS A 210 11.27 -19.14 11.48
N ASP A 211 11.71 -18.05 10.85
CA ASP A 211 10.98 -17.34 9.82
C ASP A 211 11.55 -17.68 8.44
N LYS A 212 10.96 -18.68 7.78
CA LYS A 212 11.40 -19.15 6.47
C LYS A 212 11.38 -18.05 5.40
N ALA A 213 10.35 -17.22 5.39
CA ALA A 213 10.26 -16.12 4.41
C ALA A 213 11.38 -15.09 4.62
N LEU A 214 11.65 -14.71 5.86
CA LEU A 214 12.78 -13.82 6.17
C LEU A 214 14.12 -14.46 5.80
N GLN A 215 14.31 -15.74 6.08
CA GLN A 215 15.54 -16.46 5.71
C GLN A 215 15.76 -16.47 4.20
N LEU A 216 14.73 -16.76 3.41
CA LEU A 216 14.77 -16.70 1.93
C LEU A 216 15.10 -15.30 1.41
N ALA A 217 14.53 -14.24 2.02
CA ALA A 217 14.85 -12.86 1.66
C ALA A 217 16.34 -12.53 1.91
N LEU A 218 16.87 -12.92 3.06
CA LEU A 218 18.28 -12.71 3.42
C LEU A 218 19.23 -13.51 2.53
N GLU A 219 18.88 -14.75 2.20
CA GLU A 219 19.67 -15.60 1.29
C GLU A 219 19.73 -14.99 -0.11
N ARG A 220 18.62 -14.46 -0.61
CA ARG A 220 18.56 -13.77 -1.91
C ARG A 220 19.56 -12.60 -1.97
N PHE A 221 19.69 -11.82 -0.92
CA PHE A 221 20.66 -10.72 -0.89
C PHE A 221 22.11 -11.22 -0.88
N ARG A 222 22.40 -12.33 -0.18
CA ARG A 222 23.74 -12.93 -0.14
C ARG A 222 24.16 -13.52 -1.50
N THR A 223 23.21 -14.05 -2.27
CA THR A 223 23.48 -14.66 -3.57
C THR A 223 23.56 -13.65 -4.72
N GLY A 224 23.34 -12.37 -4.46
CA GLY A 224 23.52 -11.29 -5.44
C GLY A 224 22.51 -11.32 -6.58
N VAL A 225 21.31 -11.86 -6.37
CA VAL A 225 20.25 -11.85 -7.41
C VAL A 225 19.86 -10.41 -7.70
N LYS A 226 20.08 -9.97 -8.96
CA LYS A 226 19.79 -8.61 -9.41
C LYS A 226 18.34 -8.21 -9.15
N PRO A 227 18.07 -6.88 -8.93
CA PRO A 227 16.71 -6.35 -8.94
C PRO A 227 15.97 -6.81 -10.20
N LEU A 228 14.66 -7.00 -10.07
CA LEU A 228 13.78 -7.20 -11.22
C LEU A 228 13.86 -5.92 -12.05
N GLY A 229 14.58 -5.94 -13.16
CA GLY A 229 14.68 -4.86 -14.14
C GLY A 229 13.40 -4.73 -14.95
#